data_a5f1a7b2a75c817206feaeaf7202e1bc
#
_entry.id   a5f1a7b2a75c817206feaeaf7202e1bc
#
_cell.length_a   1.000
_cell.length_b   1.000
_cell.length_c   1.000
_cell.angle_alpha   90.00
_cell.angle_beta   90.00
_cell.angle_gamma   90.00
#
_symmetry.space_group_name_H-M   'P 1'
#
loop_
_entity.id
_entity.type
_entity.pdbx_description
1 polymer ?
#
loop_
_entity_poly.entity_id
_entity_poly.type
_entity_poly.pdbx_seq_one_letter_code
_entity_poly.pdbx_strand_id
1 'polypeptide(L)'
;MNLLKKSLSVLAVAAMAVSLAGCGGSSSSSKSTESGEKVFRFGQSNPKVGLDMQTNTTSGASSVADNVLEGLYRWNDDNKEECVLAKDMPEVSDDGLTYTITLKKGVKFSDGSDLTTEDVKYTFERMFTPATGCTNTYMYNMITGAQDMLDGKATELSGFETVDDYTFKLHINYK
;
A
#
# COMPACT_ATOMS: atom_id res chain seq x y z
N MET A 1 -63.71 23.31 32.16
CA MET A 1 -62.49 24.08 31.80
C MET A 1 -61.27 23.20 31.48
N ASN A 2 -61.34 21.89 31.34
CA ASN A 2 -60.20 21.00 31.16
C ASN A 2 -60.14 20.25 29.81
N LEU A 3 -61.18 20.27 29.01
CA LEU A 3 -61.18 19.59 27.70
C LEU A 3 -60.59 20.47 26.59
N LEU A 4 -60.77 21.78 26.65
CA LEU A 4 -60.16 22.70 25.67
C LEU A 4 -58.62 22.80 25.77
N LYS A 5 -58.06 22.66 27.00
CA LYS A 5 -56.61 22.67 27.21
C LYS A 5 -55.96 21.39 26.78
N LYS A 6 -56.65 20.26 26.81
CA LYS A 6 -56.13 18.97 26.35
C LYS A 6 -56.12 18.86 24.81
N SER A 7 -57.08 19.44 24.13
CA SER A 7 -57.15 19.46 22.68
C SER A 7 -56.08 20.39 22.07
N LEU A 8 -55.77 21.50 22.74
CA LEU A 8 -54.73 22.43 22.24
C LEU A 8 -53.32 21.85 22.36
N SER A 9 -53.03 21.06 23.42
CA SER A 9 -51.73 20.41 23.60
C SER A 9 -51.52 19.25 22.60
N VAL A 10 -52.56 18.53 22.21
CA VAL A 10 -52.47 17.46 21.19
C VAL A 10 -52.21 18.02 19.80
N LEU A 11 -52.84 19.16 19.47
CA LEU A 11 -52.57 19.83 18.18
C LEU A 11 -51.13 20.41 18.09
N ALA A 12 -50.60 20.92 19.20
CA ALA A 12 -49.21 21.43 19.21
C ALA A 12 -48.17 20.34 19.02
N VAL A 13 -48.40 19.13 19.58
CA VAL A 13 -47.51 17.98 19.39
C VAL A 13 -47.61 17.41 17.99
N ALA A 14 -48.77 17.40 17.37
CA ALA A 14 -48.96 16.96 15.98
C ALA A 14 -48.29 17.93 14.99
N ALA A 15 -48.30 19.24 15.25
CA ALA A 15 -47.62 20.23 14.39
C ALA A 15 -46.11 20.15 14.45
N MET A 16 -45.53 19.75 15.60
CA MET A 16 -44.09 19.53 15.70
C MET A 16 -43.58 18.24 15.04
N ALA A 17 -44.40 17.23 14.93
CA ALA A 17 -44.07 15.97 14.26
C ALA A 17 -43.99 16.11 12.72
N VAL A 18 -44.70 17.06 12.14
CA VAL A 18 -44.67 17.31 10.68
C VAL A 18 -43.45 18.17 10.27
N SER A 19 -42.93 18.99 11.17
CA SER A 19 -41.76 19.83 10.86
C SER A 19 -40.41 19.10 10.87
N LEU A 20 -40.33 17.88 11.44
CA LEU A 20 -39.12 17.06 11.34
C LEU A 20 -38.99 16.24 10.05
N ALA A 21 -40.07 16.13 9.26
CA ALA A 21 -40.03 15.42 7.98
C ALA A 21 -39.51 16.26 6.80
N GLY A 22 -39.23 17.56 7.02
CA GLY A 22 -38.82 18.49 5.97
C GLY A 22 -37.30 18.69 5.79
N CYS A 23 -36.45 18.05 6.60
CA CYS A 23 -35.02 18.05 6.44
C CYS A 23 -34.48 16.74 5.87
N GLY A 24 -35.17 16.20 4.89
CA GLY A 24 -34.66 15.16 4.01
C GLY A 24 -33.78 15.83 2.95
N GLY A 25 -32.52 16.05 3.28
CA GLY A 25 -31.51 16.39 2.28
C GLY A 25 -31.58 15.37 1.15
N SER A 26 -31.44 15.85 -0.06
CA SER A 26 -31.34 15.07 -1.29
C SER A 26 -30.23 14.04 -1.13
N SER A 27 -30.54 12.89 -0.57
CA SER A 27 -29.76 11.70 -0.80
C SER A 27 -29.95 11.39 -2.28
N SER A 28 -28.97 11.83 -3.09
CA SER A 28 -28.77 11.22 -4.39
C SER A 28 -28.65 9.72 -4.14
N SER A 29 -29.76 9.02 -4.34
CA SER A 29 -29.77 7.57 -4.41
C SER A 29 -28.88 7.21 -5.59
N SER A 30 -27.59 6.99 -5.30
CA SER A 30 -26.76 6.23 -6.20
C SER A 30 -27.45 4.88 -6.33
N LYS A 31 -28.08 4.65 -7.50
CA LYS A 31 -28.54 3.35 -7.92
C LYS A 31 -27.39 2.38 -7.69
N SER A 32 -27.51 1.54 -6.67
CA SER A 32 -26.65 0.37 -6.54
C SER A 32 -26.96 -0.50 -7.74
N THR A 33 -26.03 -0.54 -8.67
CA THR A 33 -26.04 -1.52 -9.75
C THR A 33 -25.94 -2.88 -9.05
N GLU A 34 -26.94 -3.72 -9.23
CA GLU A 34 -27.00 -5.12 -8.80
C GLU A 34 -26.03 -5.98 -9.62
N SER A 35 -24.75 -5.67 -9.59
CA SER A 35 -23.68 -6.61 -9.81
C SER A 35 -23.05 -6.84 -8.44
N GLY A 36 -22.86 -8.08 -8.01
CA GLY A 36 -22.34 -8.43 -6.68
C GLY A 36 -20.91 -7.95 -6.39
N GLU A 37 -20.47 -6.89 -7.06
CA GLU A 37 -19.19 -6.24 -6.93
C GLU A 37 -19.20 -5.28 -5.74
N LYS A 38 -18.33 -5.55 -4.77
CA LYS A 38 -18.14 -4.66 -3.62
C LYS A 38 -17.27 -3.49 -4.05
N VAL A 39 -17.87 -2.30 -4.19
CA VAL A 39 -17.15 -1.08 -4.57
C VAL A 39 -16.81 -0.27 -3.32
N PHE A 40 -15.54 -0.07 -3.07
CA PHE A 40 -15.04 0.87 -2.07
C PHE A 40 -14.72 2.21 -2.74
N ARG A 41 -15.25 3.32 -2.21
CA ARG A 41 -15.02 4.67 -2.73
C ARG A 41 -14.24 5.47 -1.69
N PHE A 42 -13.04 5.86 -2.04
CA PHE A 42 -12.14 6.64 -1.19
C PHE A 42 -11.91 8.03 -1.79
N GLY A 43 -12.13 9.06 -0.97
CA GLY A 43 -11.89 10.45 -1.36
C GLY A 43 -10.51 10.92 -0.88
N GLN A 44 -9.71 11.52 -1.77
CA GLN A 44 -8.38 11.99 -1.48
C GLN A 44 -8.19 13.45 -1.94
N SER A 45 -7.46 14.23 -1.14
CA SER A 45 -7.25 15.66 -1.39
C SER A 45 -6.20 15.98 -2.45
N ASN A 46 -5.38 15.03 -2.89
CA ASN A 46 -4.34 15.25 -3.89
C ASN A 46 -4.62 14.47 -5.19
N PRO A 47 -5.11 15.14 -6.26
CA PRO A 47 -5.47 14.48 -7.51
C PRO A 47 -4.28 14.14 -8.41
N LYS A 48 -3.05 14.58 -8.08
CA LYS A 48 -1.83 14.33 -8.87
C LYS A 48 -0.98 13.27 -8.20
N VAL A 49 -1.52 12.07 -8.04
CA VAL A 49 -0.80 10.96 -7.43
C VAL A 49 -0.27 10.04 -8.53
N GLY A 50 1.05 10.01 -8.70
CA GLY A 50 1.70 8.91 -9.41
C GLY A 50 1.72 7.69 -8.50
N LEU A 51 1.46 6.50 -9.04
CA LEU A 51 1.48 5.24 -8.28
C LEU A 51 2.84 4.54 -8.29
N ASP A 52 3.84 5.13 -8.92
CA ASP A 52 5.22 4.66 -8.87
C ASP A 52 5.86 5.10 -7.55
N MET A 53 5.94 4.19 -6.58
CA MET A 53 6.43 4.47 -5.23
C MET A 53 7.95 4.71 -5.18
N GLN A 54 8.69 4.43 -6.23
CA GLN A 54 10.10 4.79 -6.29
C GLN A 54 10.31 6.28 -6.59
N THR A 55 9.36 6.92 -7.28
CA THR A 55 9.45 8.33 -7.67
C THR A 55 8.47 9.24 -6.92
N ASN A 56 7.52 8.68 -6.19
CA ASN A 56 6.50 9.43 -5.48
C ASN A 56 6.49 9.09 -3.98
N THR A 57 6.77 10.08 -3.14
CA THR A 57 6.86 9.96 -1.67
C THR A 57 5.74 10.68 -0.94
N THR A 58 4.67 11.06 -1.64
CA THR A 58 3.54 11.77 -1.01
C THR A 58 2.68 10.80 -0.20
N SER A 59 2.15 11.26 0.94
CA SER A 59 1.22 10.48 1.76
C SER A 59 -0.02 10.02 0.99
N GLY A 60 -0.43 10.81 0.00
CA GLY A 60 -1.51 10.45 -0.89
C GLY A 60 -1.19 9.24 -1.77
N ALA A 61 0.02 9.14 -2.31
CA ALA A 61 0.47 7.98 -3.08
C ALA A 61 0.56 6.74 -2.18
N SER A 62 1.13 6.88 -0.98
CA SER A 62 1.23 5.78 -0.02
C SER A 62 -0.13 5.20 0.34
N SER A 63 -1.13 6.06 0.62
CA SER A 63 -2.49 5.61 0.95
C SER A 63 -3.14 4.77 -0.16
N VAL A 64 -2.82 5.02 -1.43
CA VAL A 64 -3.28 4.18 -2.55
C VAL A 64 -2.42 2.93 -2.66
N ALA A 65 -1.10 3.08 -2.60
CA ALA A 65 -0.14 1.97 -2.73
C ALA A 65 -0.40 0.87 -1.70
N ASP A 66 -0.67 1.22 -0.44
CA ASP A 66 -0.99 0.29 0.64
C ASP A 66 -2.22 -0.59 0.38
N ASN A 67 -3.08 -0.19 -0.58
CA ASN A 67 -4.26 -0.94 -0.97
C ASN A 67 -4.11 -1.72 -2.28
N VAL A 68 -3.08 -1.46 -3.09
CA VAL A 68 -2.93 -2.05 -4.43
C VAL A 68 -1.56 -2.68 -4.68
N LEU A 69 -0.59 -2.45 -3.80
CA LEU A 69 0.76 -3.01 -3.89
C LEU A 69 1.07 -3.80 -2.62
N GLU A 70 1.90 -4.82 -2.78
CA GLU A 70 2.42 -5.62 -1.66
C GLU A 70 3.94 -5.57 -1.66
N GLY A 71 4.54 -5.49 -0.46
CA GLY A 71 5.97 -5.61 -0.24
C GLY A 71 6.37 -7.00 0.27
N LEU A 72 7.65 -7.22 0.49
CA LEU A 72 8.14 -8.45 1.13
C LEU A 72 7.58 -8.59 2.55
N TYR A 73 7.57 -7.49 3.28
CA TYR A 73 7.12 -7.36 4.67
C TYR A 73 6.25 -6.11 4.82
N ARG A 74 5.45 -6.07 5.88
CA ARG A 74 4.69 -4.89 6.29
C ARG A 74 4.59 -4.81 7.81
N TRP A 75 4.27 -3.64 8.32
CA TRP A 75 3.85 -3.47 9.71
C TRP A 75 2.35 -3.74 9.81
N ASN A 76 1.95 -4.58 10.76
CA ASN A 76 0.54 -4.81 11.07
C ASN A 76 0.01 -3.79 12.10
N ASP A 77 -1.29 -3.88 12.42
CA ASP A 77 -1.95 -2.96 13.35
C ASP A 77 -1.39 -3.02 14.79
N ASP A 78 -0.70 -4.10 15.15
CA ASP A 78 -0.01 -4.27 16.43
C ASP A 78 1.43 -3.71 16.43
N ASN A 79 1.85 -3.02 15.38
CA ASN A 79 3.23 -2.57 15.14
C ASN A 79 4.26 -3.73 15.16
N LYS A 80 3.89 -4.87 14.60
CA LYS A 80 4.79 -6.00 14.40
C LYS A 80 5.02 -6.22 12.90
N GLU A 81 6.22 -6.68 12.58
CA GLU A 81 6.55 -7.09 11.23
C GLU A 81 5.76 -8.33 10.83
N GLU A 82 5.21 -8.32 9.62
CA GLU A 82 4.44 -9.40 9.04
C GLU A 82 4.97 -9.74 7.65
N CYS A 83 5.13 -11.04 7.37
CA CYS A 83 5.54 -11.53 6.06
C CYS A 83 4.38 -11.46 5.07
N VAL A 84 4.53 -10.70 3.99
CA VAL A 84 3.53 -10.57 2.92
C VAL A 84 3.95 -11.41 1.71
N LEU A 85 4.89 -10.96 0.89
CA LEU A 85 5.44 -11.73 -0.23
C LEU A 85 6.55 -12.68 0.22
N ALA A 86 7.29 -12.34 1.29
CA ALA A 86 8.25 -13.25 1.90
C ALA A 86 7.53 -14.38 2.65
N LYS A 87 8.12 -15.58 2.60
CA LYS A 87 7.61 -16.75 3.30
C LYS A 87 7.85 -16.65 4.81
N ASP A 88 9.05 -16.24 5.20
CA ASP A 88 9.52 -16.13 6.57
C ASP A 88 10.34 -14.84 6.74
N MET A 89 10.71 -14.48 7.97
CA MET A 89 11.67 -13.41 8.23
C MET A 89 13.03 -13.78 7.63
N PRO A 90 13.87 -12.79 7.25
CA PRO A 90 15.17 -13.07 6.63
C PRO A 90 16.06 -13.91 7.55
N GLU A 91 16.76 -14.89 6.98
CA GLU A 91 17.90 -15.52 7.65
C GLU A 91 19.10 -14.59 7.52
N VAL A 92 19.68 -14.21 8.66
CA VAL A 92 20.81 -13.27 8.71
C VAL A 92 22.08 -14.03 9.05
N SER A 93 23.14 -13.79 8.28
CA SER A 93 24.47 -14.38 8.54
C SER A 93 25.05 -13.92 9.88
N ASP A 94 26.02 -14.67 10.44
CA ASP A 94 26.63 -14.39 11.75
C ASP A 94 27.28 -13.00 11.80
N ASP A 95 27.85 -12.53 10.68
CA ASP A 95 28.41 -11.18 10.56
C ASP A 95 27.34 -10.11 10.37
N GLY A 96 26.08 -10.51 10.09
CA GLY A 96 24.93 -9.65 9.87
C GLY A 96 24.99 -8.86 8.56
N LEU A 97 25.78 -9.30 7.59
CA LEU A 97 25.96 -8.60 6.31
C LEU A 97 25.29 -9.29 5.13
N THR A 98 24.72 -10.50 5.33
CA THR A 98 23.98 -11.24 4.31
C THR A 98 22.59 -11.59 4.83
N TYR A 99 21.57 -11.23 4.07
CA TYR A 99 20.17 -11.51 4.35
C TYR A 99 19.65 -12.47 3.28
N THR A 100 19.33 -13.69 3.68
CA THR A 100 18.68 -14.68 2.79
C THR A 100 17.17 -14.57 2.95
N ILE A 101 16.46 -14.36 1.84
CA ILE A 101 15.03 -14.13 1.80
C ILE A 101 14.40 -15.14 0.85
N THR A 102 13.34 -15.82 1.33
CA THR A 102 12.57 -16.76 0.54
C THR A 102 11.17 -16.20 0.26
N LEU A 103 10.74 -16.21 -0.98
CA LEU A 103 9.40 -15.79 -1.41
C LEU A 103 8.38 -16.90 -1.18
N LYS A 104 7.12 -16.53 -0.97
CA LYS A 104 6.00 -17.46 -1.06
C LYS A 104 5.83 -17.95 -2.49
N LYS A 105 5.66 -19.26 -2.68
CA LYS A 105 5.41 -19.84 -4.01
C LYS A 105 3.95 -19.61 -4.43
N GLY A 106 3.74 -19.44 -5.74
CA GLY A 106 2.41 -19.33 -6.33
C GLY A 106 1.75 -17.96 -6.14
N VAL A 107 2.50 -16.96 -5.69
CA VAL A 107 2.04 -15.56 -5.72
C VAL A 107 2.00 -15.08 -7.17
N LYS A 108 0.94 -14.37 -7.51
CA LYS A 108 0.73 -13.88 -8.88
C LYS A 108 0.50 -12.37 -8.89
N PHE A 109 0.97 -11.76 -9.97
CA PHE A 109 0.56 -10.40 -10.32
C PHE A 109 -0.91 -10.36 -10.77
N SER A 110 -1.49 -9.17 -10.84
CA SER A 110 -2.88 -8.97 -11.26
C SER A 110 -3.18 -9.41 -12.69
N ASP A 111 -2.17 -9.54 -13.54
CA ASP A 111 -2.27 -10.08 -14.90
C ASP A 111 -2.18 -11.61 -14.97
N GLY A 112 -1.91 -12.27 -13.83
CA GLY A 112 -1.81 -13.71 -13.70
C GLY A 112 -0.40 -14.27 -13.86
N SER A 113 0.62 -13.46 -14.16
CA SER A 113 2.03 -13.88 -14.19
C SER A 113 2.52 -14.25 -12.78
N ASP A 114 3.51 -15.13 -12.71
CA ASP A 114 4.10 -15.56 -11.44
C ASP A 114 5.11 -14.52 -10.93
N LEU A 115 5.11 -14.27 -9.62
CA LEU A 115 6.15 -13.51 -8.93
C LEU A 115 7.37 -14.40 -8.69
N THR A 116 8.55 -13.92 -9.08
CA THR A 116 9.84 -14.58 -8.91
C THR A 116 10.90 -13.65 -8.32
N THR A 117 12.08 -14.19 -8.02
CA THR A 117 13.25 -13.39 -7.58
C THR A 117 13.71 -12.39 -8.62
N GLU A 118 13.47 -12.62 -9.91
CA GLU A 118 13.82 -11.69 -10.99
C GLU A 118 13.02 -10.38 -10.89
N ASP A 119 11.76 -10.45 -10.49
CA ASP A 119 10.91 -9.25 -10.28
C ASP A 119 11.41 -8.43 -9.09
N VAL A 120 11.85 -9.11 -8.04
CA VAL A 120 12.46 -8.45 -6.88
C VAL A 120 13.80 -7.83 -7.26
N LYS A 121 14.66 -8.55 -7.99
CA LYS A 121 15.94 -8.03 -8.53
C LYS A 121 15.70 -6.78 -9.37
N TYR A 122 14.79 -6.86 -10.32
CA TYR A 122 14.41 -5.73 -11.16
C TYR A 122 13.96 -4.52 -10.33
N THR A 123 13.19 -4.73 -9.28
CA THR A 123 12.70 -3.65 -8.40
C THR A 123 13.87 -2.93 -7.73
N PHE A 124 14.85 -3.66 -7.18
CA PHE A 124 16.06 -3.06 -6.58
C PHE A 124 16.94 -2.38 -7.61
N GLU A 125 17.21 -3.01 -8.75
CA GLU A 125 18.06 -2.43 -9.81
C GLU A 125 17.43 -1.17 -10.40
N ARG A 126 16.10 -1.17 -10.63
CA ARG A 126 15.37 0.00 -11.09
C ARG A 126 15.49 1.17 -10.09
N MET A 127 15.46 0.90 -8.78
CA MET A 127 15.62 1.91 -7.73
C MET A 127 16.95 2.65 -7.85
N PHE A 128 18.05 1.94 -8.17
CA PHE A 128 19.37 2.51 -8.28
C PHE A 128 19.75 2.96 -9.70
N THR A 129 18.87 2.75 -10.67
CA THR A 129 19.06 3.24 -12.03
C THR A 129 18.85 4.76 -12.07
N PRO A 130 19.83 5.58 -12.47
CA PRO A 130 19.72 7.05 -12.43
C PRO A 130 18.52 7.59 -13.21
N ALA A 131 18.18 6.97 -14.35
CA ALA A 131 17.03 7.36 -15.18
C ALA A 131 15.66 7.20 -14.48
N THR A 132 15.56 6.38 -13.44
CA THR A 132 14.34 6.23 -12.65
C THR A 132 14.04 7.48 -11.83
N GLY A 133 15.07 8.19 -11.35
CA GLY A 133 14.91 9.36 -10.50
C GLY A 133 14.34 9.01 -9.11
N CYS A 134 14.67 7.83 -8.58
CA CYS A 134 14.21 7.41 -7.25
C CYS A 134 14.77 8.36 -6.17
N THR A 135 13.88 8.88 -5.33
CA THR A 135 14.25 9.85 -4.28
C THR A 135 14.64 9.19 -2.96
N ASN A 136 14.30 7.91 -2.76
CA ASN A 136 14.49 7.19 -1.50
C ASN A 136 15.68 6.23 -1.51
N THR A 137 16.58 6.32 -2.48
CA THR A 137 17.78 5.45 -2.59
C THR A 137 18.62 5.45 -1.33
N TYR A 138 18.67 6.56 -0.60
CA TYR A 138 19.42 6.71 0.66
C TYR A 138 19.02 5.68 1.74
N MET A 139 17.79 5.17 1.70
CA MET A 139 17.31 4.16 2.65
C MET A 139 17.90 2.77 2.39
N TYR A 140 18.49 2.54 1.21
CA TYR A 140 18.97 1.25 0.74
C TYR A 140 20.42 1.31 0.23
N ASN A 141 21.09 2.44 0.41
CA ASN A 141 22.47 2.64 -0.07
C ASN A 141 23.53 1.75 0.59
N MET A 142 23.14 1.06 1.70
CA MET A 142 23.99 0.05 2.32
C MET A 142 24.13 -1.22 1.47
N ILE A 143 23.27 -1.46 0.48
CA ILE A 143 23.36 -2.64 -0.37
C ILE A 143 24.63 -2.54 -1.24
N THR A 144 25.39 -3.62 -1.30
CA THR A 144 26.64 -3.69 -2.08
C THR A 144 26.36 -3.40 -3.55
N GLY A 145 27.13 -2.50 -4.14
CA GLY A 145 26.97 -2.09 -5.54
C GLY A 145 25.94 -1.00 -5.79
N ALA A 146 25.11 -0.63 -4.80
CA ALA A 146 24.10 0.43 -4.95
C ALA A 146 24.68 1.75 -5.45
N GLN A 147 25.82 2.18 -4.87
CA GLN A 147 26.50 3.42 -5.26
C GLN A 147 27.07 3.36 -6.68
N ASP A 148 27.61 2.19 -7.10
CA ASP A 148 28.14 2.04 -8.46
C ASP A 148 27.04 2.13 -9.51
N MET A 149 25.84 1.62 -9.22
CA MET A 149 24.69 1.81 -10.10
C MET A 149 24.25 3.28 -10.15
N LEU A 150 24.15 3.95 -8.99
CA LEU A 150 23.78 5.38 -8.93
C LEU A 150 24.77 6.27 -9.69
N ASP A 151 26.06 5.91 -9.66
CA ASP A 151 27.11 6.61 -10.41
C ASP A 151 27.14 6.25 -11.91
N GLY A 152 26.29 5.31 -12.34
CA GLY A 152 26.27 4.80 -13.73
C GLY A 152 27.49 3.94 -14.08
N LYS A 153 28.25 3.43 -13.09
CA LYS A 153 29.42 2.56 -13.27
C LYS A 153 29.02 1.09 -13.44
N ALA A 154 27.86 0.71 -12.95
CA ALA A 154 27.29 -0.64 -13.05
C ALA A 154 25.83 -0.59 -13.54
N THR A 155 25.40 -1.66 -14.20
CA THR A 155 24.02 -1.86 -14.66
C THR A 155 23.28 -2.94 -13.86
N GLU A 156 24.02 -3.67 -13.01
CA GLU A 156 23.50 -4.72 -12.14
C GLU A 156 23.89 -4.45 -10.69
N LEU A 157 23.03 -4.87 -9.78
CA LEU A 157 23.24 -4.72 -8.34
C LEU A 157 24.07 -5.89 -7.81
N SER A 158 25.37 -5.71 -7.64
CA SER A 158 26.29 -6.78 -7.22
C SER A 158 25.97 -7.37 -5.83
N GLY A 159 25.25 -6.65 -4.99
CA GLY A 159 24.77 -7.14 -3.70
C GLY A 159 23.49 -7.95 -3.76
N PHE A 160 22.91 -8.16 -4.94
CA PHE A 160 21.76 -9.05 -5.13
C PHE A 160 22.21 -10.37 -5.73
N GLU A 161 22.08 -11.46 -5.00
CA GLU A 161 22.41 -12.82 -5.45
C GLU A 161 21.12 -13.63 -5.60
N THR A 162 20.75 -14.00 -6.84
CA THR A 162 19.66 -14.94 -7.11
C THR A 162 20.13 -16.37 -6.81
N VAL A 163 19.50 -17.05 -5.86
CA VAL A 163 19.79 -18.45 -5.53
C VAL A 163 18.93 -19.39 -6.37
N ASP A 164 17.62 -19.10 -6.43
CA ASP A 164 16.63 -19.78 -7.28
C ASP A 164 15.44 -18.84 -7.55
N ASP A 165 14.39 -19.34 -8.23
CA ASP A 165 13.21 -18.54 -8.58
C ASP A 165 12.50 -17.91 -7.37
N TYR A 166 12.73 -18.41 -6.16
CA TYR A 166 12.03 -17.98 -4.94
C TYR A 166 12.97 -17.63 -3.79
N THR A 167 14.27 -17.74 -3.97
CA THR A 167 15.26 -17.45 -2.92
C THR A 167 16.34 -16.55 -3.46
N PHE A 168 16.63 -15.49 -2.73
CA PHE A 168 17.70 -14.54 -3.05
C PHE A 168 18.43 -14.11 -1.78
N LYS A 169 19.63 -13.54 -1.96
CA LYS A 169 20.38 -12.91 -0.89
C LYS A 169 20.64 -11.45 -1.20
N LEU A 170 20.59 -10.64 -0.15
CA LEU A 170 21.05 -9.26 -0.17
C LEU A 170 22.32 -9.15 0.67
N HIS A 171 23.36 -8.63 0.05
CA HIS A 171 24.64 -8.33 0.71
C HIS A 171 24.71 -6.83 0.99
N ILE A 172 25.06 -6.47 2.23
CA ILE A 172 25.20 -5.08 2.65
C ILE A 172 26.63 -4.78 3.10
N ASN A 173 27.07 -3.55 2.94
CA ASN A 173 28.43 -3.11 3.25
C ASN A 173 28.63 -2.79 4.73
N TYR A 174 27.55 -2.44 5.44
CA TYR A 174 27.57 -2.04 6.87
C TYR A 174 26.17 -2.18 7.47
N LYS A 175 26.11 -2.21 8.80
CA LYS A 175 24.87 -2.27 9.60
C LYS A 175 24.46 -0.89 10.05
#